data_cda8805ce8feaa5c86f92f9854fc423e
#
_entry.id   cda8805ce8feaa5c86f92f9854fc423e
#
_cell.length_a   1.000
_cell.length_b   1.000
_cell.length_c   1.000
_cell.angle_alpha   90.00
_cell.angle_beta   90.00
_cell.angle_gamma   90.00
#
_symmetry.space_group_name_H-M   'P 1'
#
loop_
_entity.id
_entity.type
_entity.pdbx_description
1 polymer ?
#
loop_
_entity_poly.entity_id
_entity_poly.type
_entity_poly.pdbx_seq_one_letter_code
_entity_poly.pdbx_strand_id
1 'polypeptide(L)'
;MNDEGNMIKPSDRQVEMYGTWVRYTGEVAAARKGKRLIIVNLGDAVDGMHHNSLQECLFKAKEQAAAHVELMTGFMKKTGFSKKQGDELYYVRGTEVHVGDSEDPVGEELGAVKAPSGLFVHEILTLNINGLNVMFLHHGKARGNGVNEGNALRNYLRDTRVARRKDGL
;
A
#
# COMPACT_ATOMS: atom_id res chain seq x y z
N MET A 1 -8.36 -22.49 -2.22
CA MET A 1 -9.11 -23.60 -2.87
C MET A 1 -9.96 -22.97 -3.98
N ASN A 2 -10.12 -23.64 -5.13
CA ASN A 2 -11.08 -23.16 -6.13
C ASN A 2 -12.53 -23.45 -5.66
N ASP A 3 -13.53 -22.98 -6.42
CA ASP A 3 -14.95 -23.16 -6.07
C ASP A 3 -15.40 -24.64 -5.95
N GLU A 4 -14.58 -25.57 -6.47
CA GLU A 4 -14.77 -27.02 -6.37
C GLU A 4 -14.05 -27.64 -5.17
N GLY A 5 -13.43 -26.84 -4.32
CA GLY A 5 -12.69 -27.29 -3.14
C GLY A 5 -11.29 -27.87 -3.44
N ASN A 6 -10.81 -27.76 -4.68
CA ASN A 6 -9.50 -28.26 -5.05
C ASN A 6 -8.39 -27.31 -4.62
N MET A 7 -7.28 -27.85 -4.14
CA MET A 7 -6.07 -27.06 -3.86
C MET A 7 -5.45 -26.60 -5.18
N ILE A 8 -5.40 -25.29 -5.39
CA ILE A 8 -4.69 -24.70 -6.52
C ILE A 8 -3.20 -24.61 -6.14
N LYS A 9 -2.35 -25.21 -6.97
CA LYS A 9 -0.90 -25.01 -6.83
C LYS A 9 -0.54 -23.62 -7.32
N PRO A 10 0.28 -22.87 -6.57
CA PRO A 10 0.77 -21.59 -7.05
C PRO A 10 1.63 -21.81 -8.31
N SER A 11 1.60 -20.85 -9.23
CA SER A 11 2.52 -20.84 -10.37
C SER A 11 3.95 -20.56 -9.91
N ASP A 12 4.94 -20.92 -10.71
CA ASP A 12 6.36 -20.66 -10.41
C ASP A 12 6.62 -19.17 -10.12
N ARG A 13 5.93 -18.27 -10.86
CA ARG A 13 6.01 -16.83 -10.64
C ARG A 13 5.46 -16.42 -9.28
N GLN A 14 4.34 -16.98 -8.84
CA GLN A 14 3.79 -16.71 -7.52
C GLN A 14 4.73 -17.19 -6.40
N VAL A 15 5.34 -18.37 -6.59
CA VAL A 15 6.36 -18.90 -5.68
C VAL A 15 7.57 -17.95 -5.58
N GLU A 16 8.07 -17.47 -6.73
CA GLU A 16 9.18 -16.51 -6.80
C GLU A 16 8.83 -15.19 -6.11
N MET A 17 7.65 -14.64 -6.39
CA MET A 17 7.17 -13.40 -5.75
C MET A 17 7.06 -13.56 -4.24
N TYR A 18 6.49 -14.67 -3.77
CA TYR A 18 6.41 -14.94 -2.34
C TYR A 18 7.79 -15.12 -1.71
N GLY A 19 8.70 -15.82 -2.38
CA GLY A 19 10.11 -15.94 -1.95
C GLY A 19 10.80 -14.58 -1.83
N THR A 20 10.53 -13.68 -2.76
CA THR A 20 11.01 -12.29 -2.73
C THR A 20 10.44 -11.52 -1.54
N TRP A 21 9.14 -11.64 -1.29
CA TRP A 21 8.48 -11.05 -0.12
C TRP A 21 9.12 -11.53 1.19
N VAL A 22 9.33 -12.84 1.34
CA VAL A 22 9.96 -13.42 2.53
C VAL A 22 11.37 -12.90 2.73
N ARG A 23 12.16 -12.81 1.65
CA ARG A 23 13.52 -12.25 1.70
C ARG A 23 13.51 -10.80 2.16
N TYR A 24 12.73 -9.92 1.52
CA TYR A 24 12.64 -8.52 1.92
C TYR A 24 12.14 -8.33 3.35
N THR A 25 11.18 -9.14 3.78
CA THR A 25 10.74 -9.14 5.18
C THR A 25 11.91 -9.42 6.14
N GLY A 26 12.77 -10.39 5.79
CA GLY A 26 13.98 -10.69 6.56
C GLY A 26 14.99 -9.55 6.55
N GLU A 27 15.20 -8.89 5.41
CA GLU A 27 16.09 -7.73 5.26
C GLU A 27 15.61 -6.54 6.10
N VAL A 28 14.30 -6.24 6.09
CA VAL A 28 13.70 -5.18 6.93
C VAL A 28 13.88 -5.50 8.41
N ALA A 29 13.61 -6.74 8.82
CA ALA A 29 13.80 -7.19 10.20
C ALA A 29 15.27 -7.03 10.66
N ALA A 30 16.23 -7.36 9.79
CA ALA A 30 17.65 -7.20 10.08
C ALA A 30 18.09 -5.73 10.12
N ALA A 31 17.59 -4.90 9.19
CA ALA A 31 17.95 -3.49 9.10
C ALA A 31 17.37 -2.64 10.23
N ARG A 32 16.23 -3.06 10.77
CA ARG A 32 15.51 -2.32 11.80
C ARG A 32 16.34 -2.12 13.06
N LYS A 33 16.94 -3.15 13.64
CA LYS A 33 17.85 -3.11 14.81
C LYS A 33 17.43 -2.09 15.89
N GLY A 34 16.17 -2.16 16.36
CA GLY A 34 15.63 -1.25 17.39
C GLY A 34 15.22 0.15 16.88
N LYS A 35 15.34 0.43 15.59
CA LYS A 35 14.84 1.68 15.00
C LYS A 35 13.32 1.64 14.89
N ARG A 36 12.68 2.80 14.96
CA ARG A 36 11.28 2.98 14.63
C ARG A 36 11.01 2.51 13.19
N LEU A 37 9.93 1.77 12.98
CA LEU A 37 9.50 1.29 11.67
C LEU A 37 8.26 2.05 11.23
N ILE A 38 8.33 2.67 10.07
CA ILE A 38 7.18 3.28 9.39
C ILE A 38 6.90 2.44 8.16
N ILE A 39 5.72 1.86 8.10
CA ILE A 39 5.23 1.07 6.97
C ILE A 39 4.20 1.92 6.23
N VAL A 40 4.38 2.09 4.93
CA VAL A 40 3.42 2.77 4.07
C VAL A 40 3.00 1.82 2.95
N ASN A 41 1.75 1.36 2.98
CA ASN A 41 1.14 0.72 1.84
C ASN A 41 0.70 1.80 0.84
N LEU A 42 1.16 1.68 -0.39
CA LEU A 42 0.91 2.68 -1.43
C LEU A 42 -0.37 2.45 -2.23
N GLY A 43 -1.32 1.70 -1.69
CA GLY A 43 -2.59 1.41 -2.33
C GLY A 43 -2.61 0.09 -3.09
N ASP A 44 -3.77 -0.22 -3.67
CA ASP A 44 -4.07 -1.48 -4.35
C ASP A 44 -3.80 -2.70 -3.45
N ALA A 45 -4.22 -2.62 -2.18
CA ALA A 45 -4.16 -3.73 -1.24
C ALA A 45 -5.09 -4.89 -1.64
N VAL A 46 -6.04 -4.61 -2.52
CA VAL A 46 -7.03 -5.52 -3.12
C VAL A 46 -7.06 -5.23 -4.61
N ASP A 47 -7.09 -6.28 -5.43
CA ASP A 47 -7.18 -6.11 -6.90
C ASP A 47 -8.62 -5.86 -7.37
N GLY A 48 -9.60 -6.33 -6.59
CA GLY A 48 -11.01 -6.23 -6.94
C GLY A 48 -11.40 -7.17 -8.08
N MET A 49 -12.62 -6.98 -8.60
CA MET A 49 -13.08 -7.65 -9.82
C MET A 49 -13.16 -6.63 -10.95
N HIS A 50 -12.21 -6.64 -11.86
CA HIS A 50 -12.22 -5.77 -13.03
C HIS A 50 -12.03 -6.57 -14.31
N HIS A 51 -12.57 -6.04 -15.43
CA HIS A 51 -12.52 -6.66 -16.75
C HIS A 51 -13.14 -8.06 -16.87
N ASN A 52 -14.04 -8.48 -15.95
CA ASN A 52 -14.61 -9.84 -15.90
C ASN A 52 -13.53 -10.93 -15.95
N SER A 53 -12.38 -10.70 -15.36
CA SER A 53 -11.30 -11.67 -15.31
C SER A 53 -11.71 -12.85 -14.46
N LEU A 54 -11.75 -14.04 -15.05
CA LEU A 54 -12.00 -15.31 -14.39
C LEU A 54 -10.68 -16.01 -13.95
N GLN A 55 -9.55 -15.31 -14.06
CA GLN A 55 -8.23 -15.91 -13.80
C GLN A 55 -7.72 -15.68 -12.37
N GLU A 56 -8.56 -15.12 -11.51
CA GLU A 56 -8.20 -14.85 -10.13
C GLU A 56 -8.47 -16.06 -9.24
N CYS A 57 -7.52 -16.36 -8.33
CA CYS A 57 -7.70 -17.41 -7.34
C CYS A 57 -8.64 -17.01 -6.20
N LEU A 58 -8.84 -15.71 -5.99
CA LEU A 58 -9.70 -15.11 -4.98
C LEU A 58 -10.61 -14.11 -5.69
N PHE A 59 -11.86 -14.50 -5.94
CA PHE A 59 -12.79 -13.67 -6.69
C PHE A 59 -13.44 -12.56 -5.86
N LYS A 60 -13.55 -12.74 -4.55
CA LYS A 60 -14.23 -11.78 -3.69
C LYS A 60 -13.26 -10.81 -3.09
N ALA A 61 -13.53 -9.52 -3.19
CA ALA A 61 -12.71 -8.48 -2.56
C ALA A 61 -12.46 -8.75 -1.06
N LYS A 62 -13.45 -9.31 -0.35
CA LYS A 62 -13.30 -9.71 1.04
C LYS A 62 -12.24 -10.82 1.26
N GLU A 63 -12.15 -11.78 0.34
CA GLU A 63 -11.16 -12.86 0.42
C GLU A 63 -9.75 -12.32 0.10
N GLN A 64 -9.65 -11.41 -0.87
CA GLN A 64 -8.41 -10.72 -1.19
C GLN A 64 -7.95 -9.84 -0.01
N ALA A 65 -8.88 -9.10 0.61
CA ALA A 65 -8.59 -8.31 1.80
C ALA A 65 -8.08 -9.18 2.97
N ALA A 66 -8.72 -10.33 3.22
CA ALA A 66 -8.28 -11.26 4.27
C ALA A 66 -6.87 -11.81 3.99
N ALA A 67 -6.57 -12.17 2.73
CA ALA A 67 -5.24 -12.61 2.35
C ALA A 67 -4.18 -11.51 2.54
N HIS A 68 -4.52 -10.25 2.20
CA HIS A 68 -3.65 -9.10 2.44
C HIS A 68 -3.39 -8.89 3.94
N VAL A 69 -4.44 -8.96 4.76
CA VAL A 69 -4.32 -8.85 6.23
C VAL A 69 -3.41 -9.94 6.79
N GLU A 70 -3.54 -11.17 6.32
CA GLU A 70 -2.67 -12.28 6.73
C GLU A 70 -1.20 -12.02 6.38
N LEU A 71 -0.92 -11.61 5.14
CA LEU A 71 0.43 -11.28 4.68
C LEU A 71 1.04 -10.14 5.49
N MET A 72 0.30 -9.07 5.72
CA MET A 72 0.77 -7.91 6.49
C MET A 72 0.97 -8.24 7.97
N THR A 73 0.09 -9.05 8.55
CA THR A 73 0.25 -9.54 9.93
C THR A 73 1.52 -10.37 10.07
N GLY A 74 1.79 -11.26 9.11
CA GLY A 74 3.03 -12.03 9.03
C GLY A 74 4.27 -11.14 8.93
N PHE A 75 4.23 -10.12 8.08
CA PHE A 75 5.30 -9.13 7.93
C PHE A 75 5.53 -8.37 9.23
N MET A 76 4.49 -7.81 9.83
CA MET A 76 4.59 -7.07 11.10
C MET A 76 5.16 -7.93 12.22
N LYS A 77 4.69 -9.17 12.33
CA LYS A 77 5.22 -10.13 13.31
C LYS A 77 6.72 -10.41 13.09
N LYS A 78 7.12 -10.67 11.85
CA LYS A 78 8.52 -10.99 11.51
C LYS A 78 9.46 -9.82 11.71
N THR A 79 9.00 -8.61 11.41
CA THR A 79 9.77 -7.38 11.60
C THR A 79 9.75 -6.87 13.05
N GLY A 80 8.96 -7.48 13.92
CA GLY A 80 8.80 -7.05 15.32
C GLY A 80 8.09 -5.68 15.42
N PHE A 81 7.17 -5.39 14.51
CA PHE A 81 6.37 -4.16 14.54
C PHE A 81 5.64 -4.00 15.88
N SER A 82 5.74 -2.83 16.47
CA SER A 82 5.12 -2.53 17.76
C SER A 82 4.75 -1.06 17.88
N LYS A 83 3.47 -0.77 17.95
CA LYS A 83 2.97 0.60 18.22
C LYS A 83 3.47 1.17 19.53
N LYS A 84 3.72 0.31 20.55
CA LYS A 84 4.30 0.74 21.82
C LYS A 84 5.72 1.26 21.68
N GLN A 85 6.42 0.87 20.62
CA GLN A 85 7.77 1.36 20.28
C GLN A 85 7.73 2.54 19.30
N GLY A 86 6.53 3.07 19.01
CA GLY A 86 6.35 4.20 18.10
C GLY A 86 6.30 3.80 16.63
N ASP A 87 6.13 2.50 16.31
CA ASP A 87 5.97 2.08 14.92
C ASP A 87 4.60 2.48 14.39
N GLU A 88 4.54 2.78 13.12
CA GLU A 88 3.34 3.26 12.45
C GLU A 88 3.11 2.53 11.14
N LEU A 89 1.84 2.24 10.86
CA LEU A 89 1.35 1.69 9.60
C LEU A 89 0.41 2.70 8.96
N TYR A 90 0.62 2.99 7.69
CA TYR A 90 -0.22 3.87 6.90
C TYR A 90 -0.69 3.18 5.64
N TYR A 91 -1.90 3.52 5.21
CA TYR A 91 -2.44 3.16 3.91
C TYR A 91 -2.69 4.42 3.11
N VAL A 92 -2.23 4.44 1.88
CA VAL A 92 -2.60 5.43 0.86
C VAL A 92 -3.64 4.78 -0.02
N ARG A 93 -4.69 5.53 -0.38
CA ARG A 93 -5.78 5.01 -1.21
C ARG A 93 -5.27 4.55 -2.57
N GLY A 94 -5.64 3.35 -2.94
CA GLY A 94 -5.38 2.78 -4.25
C GLY A 94 -6.32 3.29 -5.33
N THR A 95 -6.31 2.63 -6.47
CA THR A 95 -7.20 2.94 -7.59
C THR A 95 -8.63 2.56 -7.24
N GLU A 96 -9.56 3.50 -7.31
CA GLU A 96 -10.97 3.30 -6.96
C GLU A 96 -11.62 2.10 -7.68
N VAL A 97 -11.25 1.89 -8.94
CA VAL A 97 -11.77 0.76 -9.73
C VAL A 97 -11.31 -0.60 -9.19
N HIS A 98 -10.14 -0.66 -8.55
CA HIS A 98 -9.59 -1.89 -7.96
C HIS A 98 -10.11 -2.11 -6.54
N VAL A 99 -9.95 -1.11 -5.71
CA VAL A 99 -10.10 -1.28 -4.26
C VAL A 99 -11.48 -0.88 -3.73
N GLY A 100 -12.20 0.03 -4.42
CA GLY A 100 -13.43 0.61 -3.89
C GLY A 100 -13.22 1.08 -2.45
N ASP A 101 -14.09 0.64 -1.54
CA ASP A 101 -14.00 0.94 -0.10
C ASP A 101 -13.26 -0.15 0.70
N SER A 102 -12.64 -1.14 0.04
CA SER A 102 -12.09 -2.32 0.73
C SER A 102 -10.83 -2.03 1.56
N GLU A 103 -10.09 -0.97 1.27
CA GLU A 103 -8.84 -0.66 1.96
C GLU A 103 -9.04 -0.05 3.34
N ASP A 104 -10.13 0.66 3.57
CA ASP A 104 -10.40 1.29 4.86
C ASP A 104 -10.62 0.25 5.97
N PRO A 105 -11.46 -0.79 5.80
CA PRO A 105 -11.57 -1.89 6.74
C PRO A 105 -10.26 -2.67 6.95
N VAL A 106 -9.45 -2.85 5.90
CA VAL A 106 -8.13 -3.47 5.99
C VAL A 106 -7.19 -2.65 6.86
N GLY A 107 -7.16 -1.33 6.64
CA GLY A 107 -6.38 -0.40 7.45
C GLY A 107 -6.84 -0.41 8.92
N GLU A 108 -8.14 -0.47 9.17
CA GLU A 108 -8.72 -0.57 10.52
C GLU A 108 -8.27 -1.86 11.21
N GLU A 109 -8.44 -3.01 10.56
CA GLU A 109 -8.09 -4.32 11.12
C GLU A 109 -6.61 -4.43 11.48
N LEU A 110 -5.73 -3.92 10.63
CA LEU A 110 -4.29 -3.86 10.87
C LEU A 110 -3.87 -2.73 11.80
N GLY A 111 -4.82 -1.88 12.16
CA GLY A 111 -4.63 -0.76 13.07
C GLY A 111 -3.74 0.33 12.47
N ALA A 112 -3.93 0.67 11.23
CA ALA A 112 -3.26 1.79 10.58
C ALA A 112 -3.57 3.13 11.27
N VAL A 113 -2.74 4.12 11.01
CA VAL A 113 -2.96 5.49 11.51
C VAL A 113 -4.08 6.15 10.71
N LYS A 114 -5.04 6.73 11.42
CA LYS A 114 -6.17 7.45 10.79
C LYS A 114 -5.72 8.70 10.07
N ALA A 115 -6.31 8.92 8.92
CA ALA A 115 -6.23 10.17 8.19
C ALA A 115 -7.05 11.28 8.93
N PRO A 116 -6.84 12.57 8.62
CA PRO A 116 -7.65 13.66 9.14
C PRO A 116 -9.14 13.53 8.81
N SER A 117 -9.50 12.81 7.75
CA SER A 117 -10.89 12.47 7.39
C SER A 117 -11.57 11.52 8.38
N GLY A 118 -10.79 10.86 9.27
CA GLY A 118 -11.27 9.82 10.17
C GLY A 118 -11.19 8.41 9.59
N LEU A 119 -10.88 8.26 8.32
CA LEU A 119 -10.64 6.98 7.63
C LEU A 119 -9.23 6.44 7.95
N PHE A 120 -9.02 5.15 7.72
CA PHE A 120 -7.70 4.51 7.87
C PHE A 120 -6.87 4.54 6.58
N VAL A 121 -7.41 5.13 5.51
CA VAL A 121 -6.72 5.40 4.24
C VAL A 121 -6.53 6.89 4.03
N HIS A 122 -5.38 7.28 3.51
CA HIS A 122 -5.00 8.64 3.18
C HIS A 122 -5.08 8.84 1.66
N GLU A 123 -5.71 9.91 1.18
CA GLU A 123 -5.66 10.28 -0.24
C GLU A 123 -4.23 10.68 -0.66
N ILE A 124 -3.60 11.46 0.17
CA ILE A 124 -2.19 11.87 0.08
C ILE A 124 -1.64 11.83 1.50
N LEU A 125 -0.54 11.13 1.69
CA LEU A 125 0.17 11.08 2.96
C LEU A 125 1.45 11.89 2.87
N THR A 126 1.65 12.84 3.80
CA THR A 126 2.93 13.54 3.93
C THR A 126 3.46 13.30 5.33
N LEU A 127 4.68 12.75 5.41
CA LEU A 127 5.37 12.50 6.67
C LEU A 127 6.64 13.33 6.74
N ASN A 128 6.93 13.88 7.92
CA ASN A 128 8.25 14.43 8.20
C ASN A 128 9.14 13.32 8.76
N ILE A 129 10.14 12.92 8.00
CA ILE A 129 11.10 11.88 8.38
C ILE A 129 12.46 12.54 8.53
N ASN A 130 12.91 12.69 9.77
CA ASN A 130 14.18 13.32 10.10
C ASN A 130 14.38 14.72 9.46
N GLY A 131 13.32 15.54 9.45
CA GLY A 131 13.34 16.87 8.86
C GLY A 131 13.06 16.92 7.35
N LEU A 132 12.95 15.78 6.70
CA LEU A 132 12.58 15.68 5.29
C LEU A 132 11.09 15.40 5.15
N ASN A 133 10.37 16.25 4.43
CA ASN A 133 8.96 16.00 4.09
C ASN A 133 8.86 15.04 2.89
N VAL A 134 8.37 13.84 3.16
CA VAL A 134 8.18 12.78 2.17
C VAL A 134 6.68 12.65 1.89
N MET A 135 6.31 12.78 0.62
CA MET A 135 4.92 12.64 0.16
C MET A 135 4.73 11.26 -0.49
N PHE A 136 3.68 10.59 -0.07
CA PHE A 136 3.26 9.29 -0.59
C PHE A 136 1.88 9.44 -1.22
N LEU A 137 1.74 8.92 -2.43
CA LEU A 137 0.49 8.87 -3.17
C LEU A 137 0.53 7.68 -4.13
N HIS A 138 -0.63 7.07 -4.39
CA HIS A 138 -0.73 5.90 -5.27
C HIS A 138 -0.53 6.31 -6.73
N HIS A 139 -1.32 7.27 -7.19
CA HIS A 139 -1.18 7.84 -8.53
C HIS A 139 -0.90 9.33 -8.45
N GLY A 140 0.30 9.74 -8.77
CA GLY A 140 0.49 11.13 -9.24
C GLY A 140 -0.31 11.33 -10.54
N LYS A 141 -0.90 12.49 -10.77
CA LYS A 141 -1.56 12.84 -12.05
C LYS A 141 -0.54 12.89 -13.21
N ALA A 142 0.32 11.90 -13.25
CA ALA A 142 1.45 11.81 -14.13
C ALA A 142 1.08 10.95 -15.32
N ARG A 143 0.45 11.55 -16.33
CA ARG A 143 0.40 10.95 -17.65
C ARG A 143 1.60 11.48 -18.45
N GLY A 144 2.58 10.62 -18.68
CA GLY A 144 3.68 10.85 -19.61
C GLY A 144 3.97 9.54 -20.31
N ASN A 145 4.16 9.58 -21.61
CA ASN A 145 4.60 8.46 -22.43
C ASN A 145 5.98 8.76 -22.97
N GLY A 146 6.91 7.84 -22.83
CA GLY A 146 8.24 7.89 -23.47
C GLY A 146 9.05 9.12 -23.10
N VAL A 147 9.36 9.96 -24.08
CA VAL A 147 10.24 11.16 -23.95
C VAL A 147 9.75 12.16 -22.87
N ASN A 148 8.48 12.08 -22.45
CA ASN A 148 7.86 13.00 -21.51
C ASN A 148 7.65 12.39 -20.10
N GLU A 149 8.22 11.24 -19.79
CA GLU A 149 7.97 10.50 -18.55
C GLU A 149 8.26 11.34 -17.29
N GLY A 150 9.30 12.17 -17.30
CA GLY A 150 9.60 13.08 -16.19
C GLY A 150 8.74 14.35 -16.11
N ASN A 151 8.03 14.72 -17.18
CA ASN A 151 7.29 15.98 -17.26
C ASN A 151 6.04 15.96 -16.38
N ALA A 152 5.43 14.82 -16.22
CA ALA A 152 4.23 14.65 -15.42
C ALA A 152 4.50 14.90 -13.93
N LEU A 153 5.57 14.33 -13.37
CA LEU A 153 6.00 14.61 -11.99
C LEU A 153 6.37 16.09 -11.82
N ARG A 154 7.09 16.66 -12.80
CA ARG A 154 7.47 18.08 -12.78
C ARG A 154 6.24 19.00 -12.79
N ASN A 155 5.24 18.71 -13.61
CA ASN A 155 4.00 19.46 -13.68
C ASN A 155 3.21 19.32 -12.38
N TYR A 156 3.09 18.12 -11.83
CA TYR A 156 2.44 17.88 -10.55
C TYR A 156 3.11 18.70 -9.42
N LEU A 157 4.43 18.68 -9.32
CA LEU A 157 5.18 19.44 -8.32
C LEU A 157 5.00 20.96 -8.50
N ARG A 158 4.98 21.44 -9.74
CA ARG A 158 4.72 22.86 -10.05
C ARG A 158 3.32 23.26 -9.62
N ASP A 159 2.31 22.48 -9.98
CA ASP A 159 0.91 22.79 -9.70
C ASP A 159 0.62 22.72 -8.19
N THR A 160 1.22 21.77 -7.47
CA THR A 160 1.15 21.69 -6.00
C THR A 160 1.81 22.91 -5.34
N ARG A 161 2.95 23.39 -5.86
CA ARG A 161 3.59 24.62 -5.34
C ARG A 161 2.74 25.87 -5.57
N VAL A 162 2.08 25.96 -6.72
CA VAL A 162 1.18 27.08 -7.04
C VAL A 162 -0.04 27.06 -6.14
N ALA A 163 -0.65 25.90 -5.90
CA ALA A 163 -1.77 25.74 -4.99
C ALA A 163 -1.38 26.19 -3.56
N ARG A 164 -0.30 25.66 -3.00
CA ARG A 164 0.17 26.04 -1.65
C ARG A 164 0.46 27.54 -1.49
N ARG A 165 0.99 28.19 -2.53
CA ARG A 165 1.19 29.66 -2.49
C ARG A 165 -0.11 30.45 -2.49
N LYS A 166 -1.18 29.95 -3.12
CA LYS A 166 -2.51 30.58 -3.10
C LYS A 166 -3.20 30.43 -1.76
N ASP A 167 -2.93 29.32 -1.07
CA ASP A 167 -3.52 29.01 0.23
C ASP A 167 -2.73 29.64 1.41
N GLY A 168 -1.68 30.40 1.12
CA GLY A 168 -0.89 31.11 2.14
C GLY A 168 0.01 30.18 2.98
N LEU A 169 0.29 28.97 2.49
CA LEU A 169 1.17 27.97 3.11
C LEU A 169 2.58 27.94 2.51
#